data_bf81702c60c008d83b4a7374e1b64141
#
_entry.id   bf81702c60c008d83b4a7374e1b64141
#
_cell.length_a   1.000
_cell.length_b   1.000
_cell.length_c   1.000
_cell.angle_alpha   90.00
_cell.angle_beta   90.00
_cell.angle_gamma   90.00
#
_symmetry.space_group_name_H-M   'P 1'
#
loop_
_entity.id
_entity.type
_entity.pdbx_description
1 polymer ?
#
loop_
_entity_poly.entity_id
_entity_poly.type
_entity_poly.pdbx_seq_one_letter_code
_entity_poly.pdbx_strand_id
1 'polypeptide(L)'
;HEVAVSNRAITLPFTARAFNGYSTEINLFVVQINIAMKPADQKILSNILETIGQTPMVRINRITEGVAAQVMAKVETFNPGNSIKDRMALRMIEDAEQAGQLKPGGTIIEGTSGNTGMGLAIASAVKGYKCIFTTTDKQSPEKIDALKAFGAEVIVCPTNVDPEDPRSYYSVASKLKQEIPNSWKADQYDNLSNSAAQYASTGPE
;
A
#
# COMPACT_ATOMS: atom_id res chain seq x y z
N HIS A 1 15.23 15.56 -38.50
CA HIS A 1 16.23 14.55 -38.11
C HIS A 1 15.46 13.32 -37.64
N GLU A 2 15.34 12.34 -38.54
CA GLU A 2 14.85 11.00 -38.23
C GLU A 2 15.91 10.28 -37.41
N VAL A 3 15.54 9.87 -36.21
CA VAL A 3 16.35 8.95 -35.38
C VAL A 3 15.96 7.53 -35.79
N ALA A 4 16.81 6.86 -36.52
CA ALA A 4 16.67 5.45 -36.82
C ALA A 4 16.83 4.64 -35.53
N VAL A 5 15.74 4.01 -35.10
CA VAL A 5 15.76 3.04 -33.99
C VAL A 5 16.25 1.70 -34.52
N SER A 6 17.48 1.33 -34.18
CA SER A 6 18.06 0.03 -34.52
C SER A 6 17.35 -1.09 -33.74
N ASN A 7 16.66 -1.97 -34.46
CA ASN A 7 16.14 -3.24 -33.97
C ASN A 7 17.31 -4.19 -33.65
N ARG A 8 17.83 -4.19 -32.44
CA ARG A 8 18.70 -5.26 -31.96
C ARG A 8 17.92 -6.15 -31.02
N ALA A 9 17.64 -7.38 -31.47
CA ALA A 9 17.20 -8.46 -30.60
C ALA A 9 18.35 -8.81 -29.65
N ILE A 10 18.15 -8.62 -28.36
CA ILE A 10 19.08 -9.13 -27.34
C ILE A 10 18.64 -10.56 -27.01
N THR A 11 19.37 -11.53 -27.54
CA THR A 11 19.23 -12.94 -27.17
C THR A 11 20.09 -13.18 -25.94
N LEU A 12 19.48 -13.36 -24.78
CA LEU A 12 20.18 -13.80 -23.57
C LEU A 12 20.17 -15.35 -23.56
N PRO A 13 21.33 -16.03 -23.50
CA PRO A 13 21.35 -17.48 -23.35
C PRO A 13 20.97 -17.82 -21.90
N PHE A 14 19.82 -18.42 -21.72
CA PHE A 14 19.42 -19.00 -20.45
C PHE A 14 19.73 -20.49 -20.46
N THR A 15 20.80 -20.92 -19.74
CA THR A 15 21.11 -22.32 -19.51
C THR A 15 20.37 -22.83 -18.28
N ALA A 16 19.24 -23.52 -18.48
CA ALA A 16 18.62 -24.29 -17.42
C ALA A 16 19.36 -25.64 -17.29
N ARG A 17 19.96 -25.95 -16.15
CA ARG A 17 20.46 -27.29 -15.82
C ARG A 17 19.26 -28.20 -15.57
N ALA A 18 19.03 -29.14 -16.47
CA ALA A 18 18.05 -30.20 -16.28
C ALA A 18 18.57 -31.23 -15.25
N PHE A 19 17.74 -31.49 -14.26
CA PHE A 19 17.86 -32.69 -13.43
C PHE A 19 17.19 -33.86 -14.20
N ASN A 20 17.90 -34.97 -14.34
CA ASN A 20 17.51 -36.22 -15.01
C ASN A 20 17.45 -36.21 -16.55
N GLY A 21 18.60 -36.36 -17.21
CA GLY A 21 18.86 -37.24 -18.36
C GLY A 21 18.01 -37.19 -19.64
N TYR A 22 17.02 -36.29 -19.76
CA TYR A 22 16.23 -36.08 -20.97
C TYR A 22 16.45 -34.68 -21.49
N SER A 23 17.06 -34.57 -22.68
CA SER A 23 17.12 -33.28 -23.39
C SER A 23 15.76 -32.97 -24.02
N THR A 24 15.00 -32.12 -23.44
CA THR A 24 13.82 -31.49 -24.08
C THR A 24 14.28 -30.15 -24.61
N GLU A 25 14.28 -29.98 -25.94
CA GLU A 25 14.39 -28.67 -26.55
C GLU A 25 13.16 -27.87 -26.21
N ILE A 26 13.33 -26.89 -25.31
CA ILE A 26 12.29 -25.92 -25.02
C ILE A 26 12.40 -24.81 -26.08
N ASN A 27 11.53 -24.84 -27.08
CA ASN A 27 11.35 -23.72 -27.99
C ASN A 27 10.74 -22.56 -27.22
N LEU A 28 11.58 -21.62 -26.78
CA LEU A 28 11.13 -20.38 -26.15
C LEU A 28 10.51 -19.49 -27.25
N PHE A 29 9.20 -19.42 -27.33
CA PHE A 29 8.51 -18.40 -28.12
C PHE A 29 8.75 -17.04 -27.45
N VAL A 30 9.66 -16.25 -27.98
CA VAL A 30 9.78 -14.83 -27.63
C VAL A 30 8.59 -14.12 -28.28
N VAL A 31 7.57 -13.86 -27.49
CA VAL A 31 6.49 -12.96 -27.92
C VAL A 31 7.07 -11.55 -27.92
N GLN A 32 7.40 -11.07 -29.10
CA GLN A 32 7.79 -9.68 -29.29
C GLN A 32 6.53 -8.82 -29.20
N ILE A 33 6.24 -8.30 -28.01
CA ILE A 33 5.16 -7.35 -27.83
C ILE A 33 5.65 -6.00 -28.36
N ASN A 34 5.33 -5.68 -29.60
CA ASN A 34 5.47 -4.33 -30.14
C ASN A 34 4.39 -3.46 -29.51
N ILE A 35 4.66 -2.95 -28.30
CA ILE A 35 3.85 -1.88 -27.73
C ILE A 35 4.30 -0.61 -28.45
N ALA A 36 3.54 -0.19 -29.45
CA ALA A 36 3.67 1.13 -30.04
C ALA A 36 3.17 2.17 -29.04
N MET A 37 3.92 2.33 -27.96
CA MET A 37 3.71 3.41 -27.00
C MET A 37 4.42 4.64 -27.53
N LYS A 38 3.70 5.76 -27.60
CA LYS A 38 4.35 7.05 -27.83
C LYS A 38 5.27 7.27 -26.61
N PRO A 39 6.60 7.34 -26.79
CA PRO A 39 7.55 7.35 -25.67
C PRO A 39 7.52 8.62 -24.82
N ALA A 40 6.75 9.65 -25.23
CA ALA A 40 6.91 11.00 -24.72
C ALA A 40 6.20 11.31 -23.39
N ASP A 41 5.22 10.50 -22.94
CA ASP A 41 4.34 10.91 -21.84
C ASP A 41 4.17 9.91 -20.69
N GLN A 42 4.85 8.77 -20.69
CA GLN A 42 4.77 7.85 -19.57
C GLN A 42 5.93 8.05 -18.60
N LYS A 43 5.60 8.67 -17.45
CA LYS A 43 6.51 8.74 -16.30
C LYS A 43 6.67 7.31 -15.73
N ILE A 44 7.90 6.78 -15.78
CA ILE A 44 8.22 5.56 -15.05
C ILE A 44 8.33 5.93 -13.57
N LEU A 45 7.48 5.33 -12.74
CA LEU A 45 7.47 5.54 -11.30
C LEU A 45 8.51 4.65 -10.63
N SER A 46 9.16 5.15 -9.59
CA SER A 46 10.24 4.43 -8.89
C SER A 46 9.70 3.27 -8.03
N ASN A 47 8.50 3.43 -7.50
CA ASN A 47 7.83 2.41 -6.68
C ASN A 47 6.31 2.64 -6.64
N ILE A 48 5.60 1.70 -6.04
CA ILE A 48 4.14 1.72 -5.99
C ILE A 48 3.56 2.89 -5.18
N LEU A 49 4.31 3.49 -4.25
CA LEU A 49 3.80 4.61 -3.45
C LEU A 49 3.56 5.87 -4.29
N GLU A 50 4.29 6.03 -5.40
CA GLU A 50 4.08 7.14 -6.33
C GLU A 50 2.76 7.05 -7.12
N THR A 51 2.03 5.92 -7.02
CA THR A 51 0.68 5.76 -7.60
C THR A 51 -0.43 6.18 -6.64
N ILE A 52 -0.10 6.53 -5.39
CA ILE A 52 -1.10 6.95 -4.41
C ILE A 52 -1.62 8.35 -4.77
N GLY A 53 -2.94 8.49 -4.77
CA GLY A 53 -3.61 9.75 -5.13
C GLY A 53 -3.89 9.86 -6.63
N GLN A 54 -4.25 11.06 -7.08
CA GLN A 54 -4.69 11.34 -8.44
C GLN A 54 -5.73 10.33 -8.95
N THR A 55 -6.62 9.92 -8.04
CA THR A 55 -7.64 8.92 -8.32
C THR A 55 -8.71 9.48 -9.26
N PRO A 56 -9.30 8.66 -10.13
CA PRO A 56 -10.28 9.13 -11.10
C PRO A 56 -11.57 9.60 -10.43
N MET A 57 -12.21 10.58 -11.05
CA MET A 57 -13.54 11.04 -10.70
C MET A 57 -14.55 10.53 -11.72
N VAL A 58 -15.62 9.88 -11.28
CA VAL A 58 -16.64 9.26 -12.12
C VAL A 58 -17.99 9.88 -11.85
N ARG A 59 -18.69 10.28 -12.91
CA ARG A 59 -20.07 10.75 -12.81
C ARG A 59 -21.01 9.60 -12.48
N ILE A 60 -21.86 9.81 -11.50
CA ILE A 60 -22.94 8.89 -11.15
C ILE A 60 -24.16 9.23 -12.02
N ASN A 61 -24.64 8.28 -12.79
CA ASN A 61 -25.71 8.53 -13.78
C ASN A 61 -27.06 7.93 -13.36
N ARG A 62 -27.14 6.59 -13.19
CA ARG A 62 -28.43 5.89 -13.05
C ARG A 62 -29.17 6.20 -11.75
N ILE A 63 -28.48 6.11 -10.61
CA ILE A 63 -29.11 6.32 -9.29
C ILE A 63 -29.41 7.81 -9.00
N THR A 64 -28.90 8.71 -9.83
CA THR A 64 -29.10 10.17 -9.73
C THR A 64 -30.01 10.69 -10.82
N GLU A 65 -30.72 9.81 -11.53
CA GLU A 65 -31.71 10.23 -12.54
C GLU A 65 -32.82 11.06 -11.88
N GLY A 66 -33.13 12.22 -12.47
CA GLY A 66 -34.07 13.18 -11.89
C GLY A 66 -33.51 14.13 -10.85
N VAL A 67 -32.26 13.98 -10.42
CA VAL A 67 -31.58 14.94 -9.54
C VAL A 67 -31.03 16.10 -10.38
N ALA A 68 -31.35 17.34 -9.99
CA ALA A 68 -30.88 18.53 -10.71
C ALA A 68 -29.38 18.78 -10.59
N ALA A 69 -28.74 18.30 -9.51
CA ALA A 69 -27.31 18.43 -9.28
C ALA A 69 -26.51 17.36 -10.03
N GLN A 70 -25.30 17.71 -10.46
CA GLN A 70 -24.33 16.73 -10.95
C GLN A 70 -23.66 16.04 -9.77
N VAL A 71 -23.77 14.72 -9.70
CA VAL A 71 -23.14 13.90 -8.64
C VAL A 71 -21.95 13.15 -9.21
N MET A 72 -20.81 13.28 -8.56
CA MET A 72 -19.56 12.63 -8.93
C MET A 72 -18.98 11.83 -7.75
N ALA A 73 -18.33 10.73 -8.04
CA ALA A 73 -17.61 9.90 -7.07
C ALA A 73 -16.11 9.94 -7.37
N LYS A 74 -15.29 10.27 -6.37
CA LYS A 74 -13.84 10.10 -6.43
C LYS A 74 -13.52 8.66 -6.04
N VAL A 75 -12.90 7.90 -6.94
CA VAL A 75 -12.79 6.44 -6.82
C VAL A 75 -11.46 6.06 -6.15
N GLU A 76 -11.45 6.10 -4.83
CA GLU A 76 -10.26 5.86 -4.00
C GLU A 76 -9.78 4.39 -3.99
N THR A 77 -10.55 3.48 -4.55
CA THR A 77 -10.14 2.06 -4.73
C THR A 77 -9.03 1.89 -5.78
N PHE A 78 -8.67 2.94 -6.51
CA PHE A 78 -7.52 2.95 -7.43
C PHE A 78 -6.18 3.13 -6.71
N ASN A 79 -6.17 3.50 -5.44
CA ASN A 79 -4.94 3.45 -4.66
C ASN A 79 -4.44 1.99 -4.49
N PRO A 80 -3.14 1.74 -4.34
CA PRO A 80 -2.57 0.38 -4.27
C PRO A 80 -3.13 -0.50 -3.15
N GLY A 81 -3.52 0.09 -2.01
CA GLY A 81 -4.22 -0.60 -0.90
C GLY A 81 -5.75 -0.55 -1.01
N ASN A 82 -6.29 -0.19 -2.18
CA ASN A 82 -7.72 -0.11 -2.49
C ASN A 82 -8.52 0.84 -1.60
N SER A 83 -7.89 1.90 -1.05
CA SER A 83 -8.62 2.84 -0.21
C SER A 83 -7.96 4.21 -0.08
N ILE A 84 -8.73 5.19 0.39
CA ILE A 84 -8.24 6.53 0.77
C ILE A 84 -7.18 6.47 1.90
N LYS A 85 -7.10 5.35 2.63
CA LYS A 85 -6.17 5.22 3.76
C LYS A 85 -4.71 5.16 3.34
N ASP A 86 -4.42 4.82 2.09
CA ASP A 86 -3.08 4.83 1.54
C ASP A 86 -2.46 6.23 1.60
N ARG A 87 -3.26 7.26 1.30
CA ARG A 87 -2.83 8.66 1.36
C ARG A 87 -2.37 9.06 2.75
N MET A 88 -3.20 8.79 3.76
CA MET A 88 -2.86 9.16 5.13
C MET A 88 -1.72 8.30 5.70
N ALA A 89 -1.67 7.01 5.35
CA ALA A 89 -0.63 6.12 5.84
C ALA A 89 0.76 6.56 5.37
N LEU A 90 0.89 6.87 4.07
CA LEU A 90 2.14 7.40 3.52
C LEU A 90 2.53 8.72 4.18
N ARG A 91 1.59 9.66 4.28
CA ARG A 91 1.84 10.97 4.89
C ARG A 91 2.26 10.87 6.36
N MET A 92 1.58 10.04 7.15
CA MET A 92 1.93 9.83 8.56
C MET A 92 3.34 9.28 8.73
N ILE A 93 3.75 8.32 7.87
CA ILE A 93 5.11 7.78 7.88
C ILE A 93 6.13 8.86 7.52
N GLU A 94 5.91 9.61 6.45
CA GLU A 94 6.82 10.67 5.99
C GLU A 94 6.99 11.79 7.02
N ASP A 95 5.90 12.23 7.64
CA ASP A 95 5.94 13.24 8.68
C ASP A 95 6.70 12.72 9.94
N ALA A 96 6.52 11.43 10.30
CA ALA A 96 7.24 10.80 11.40
C ALA A 96 8.76 10.65 11.10
N GLU A 97 9.11 10.34 9.87
CA GLU A 97 10.51 10.32 9.39
C GLU A 97 11.14 11.72 9.51
N GLN A 98 10.44 12.74 8.99
CA GLN A 98 10.91 14.13 9.04
C GLN A 98 11.04 14.65 10.48
N ALA A 99 10.14 14.27 11.38
CA ALA A 99 10.19 14.61 12.78
C ALA A 99 11.23 13.78 13.59
N GLY A 100 11.89 12.81 12.97
CA GLY A 100 12.84 11.90 13.64
C GLY A 100 12.20 10.93 14.63
N GLN A 101 10.87 10.78 14.60
CA GLN A 101 10.11 9.86 15.44
C GLN A 101 10.18 8.41 14.93
N LEU A 102 10.25 8.23 13.61
CA LEU A 102 10.46 6.96 12.94
C LEU A 102 11.85 6.95 12.28
N LYS A 103 12.71 6.04 12.71
CA LYS A 103 14.08 5.90 12.21
C LYS A 103 14.20 4.70 11.27
N PRO A 104 15.18 4.68 10.35
CA PRO A 104 15.41 3.57 9.45
C PRO A 104 15.45 2.21 10.18
N GLY A 105 14.79 1.19 9.61
CA GLY A 105 14.65 -0.14 10.21
C GLY A 105 13.77 -0.21 11.45
N GLY A 106 13.05 0.86 11.76
CA GLY A 106 12.11 0.92 12.88
C GLY A 106 10.89 0.05 12.70
N THR A 107 10.09 -0.04 13.77
CA THR A 107 8.85 -0.82 13.80
C THR A 107 7.65 0.12 13.89
N ILE A 108 6.75 0.02 12.94
CA ILE A 108 5.46 0.74 12.93
C ILE A 108 4.43 -0.11 13.66
N ILE A 109 3.75 0.49 14.64
CA ILE A 109 2.73 -0.17 15.44
C ILE A 109 1.41 0.57 15.25
N GLU A 110 0.31 -0.16 15.05
CA GLU A 110 -1.02 0.44 14.95
C GLU A 110 -2.13 -0.51 15.37
N GLY A 111 -3.10 0.03 16.09
CA GLY A 111 -4.37 -0.64 16.36
C GLY A 111 -5.31 -0.41 15.18
N THR A 112 -5.47 -1.40 14.30
CA THR A 112 -6.24 -1.21 13.07
C THR A 112 -7.04 -2.46 12.68
N SER A 113 -8.19 -2.20 12.11
CA SER A 113 -9.10 -3.26 11.64
C SER A 113 -9.13 -3.43 10.12
N GLY A 114 -8.20 -2.84 9.37
CA GLY A 114 -8.22 -3.05 7.91
C GLY A 114 -7.42 -2.05 7.08
N ASN A 115 -8.09 -1.11 6.42
CA ASN A 115 -7.49 -0.29 5.36
C ASN A 115 -6.30 0.57 5.80
N THR A 116 -6.29 1.07 7.03
CA THR A 116 -5.14 1.81 7.57
C THR A 116 -3.93 0.90 7.70
N GLY A 117 -4.13 -0.32 8.23
CA GLY A 117 -3.08 -1.33 8.29
C GLY A 117 -2.54 -1.69 6.92
N MET A 118 -3.41 -1.79 5.92
CA MET A 118 -2.99 -2.07 4.53
C MET A 118 -2.11 -0.94 3.98
N GLY A 119 -2.52 0.32 4.10
CA GLY A 119 -1.71 1.44 3.64
C GLY A 119 -0.36 1.53 4.36
N LEU A 120 -0.35 1.32 5.69
CA LEU A 120 0.89 1.28 6.47
C LEU A 120 1.78 0.10 6.06
N ALA A 121 1.22 -1.10 5.82
CA ALA A 121 1.98 -2.27 5.42
C ALA A 121 2.65 -2.10 4.05
N ILE A 122 1.91 -1.58 3.05
CA ILE A 122 2.46 -1.30 1.71
C ILE A 122 3.59 -0.28 1.79
N ALA A 123 3.38 0.83 2.50
CA ALA A 123 4.40 1.86 2.64
C ALA A 123 5.63 1.34 3.39
N SER A 124 5.42 0.53 4.42
CA SER A 124 6.50 -0.10 5.20
C SER A 124 7.31 -1.09 4.37
N ALA A 125 6.67 -1.91 3.56
CA ALA A 125 7.34 -2.86 2.69
C ALA A 125 8.29 -2.15 1.69
N VAL A 126 7.86 -1.00 1.15
CA VAL A 126 8.68 -0.20 0.23
C VAL A 126 9.81 0.53 0.96
N LYS A 127 9.54 1.07 2.16
CA LYS A 127 10.49 1.90 2.92
C LYS A 127 11.40 1.09 3.85
N GLY A 128 11.18 -0.22 3.98
CA GLY A 128 12.03 -1.12 4.80
C GLY A 128 11.72 -1.08 6.30
N TYR A 129 10.48 -0.77 6.69
CA TYR A 129 10.01 -0.83 8.08
C TYR A 129 9.37 -2.17 8.42
N LYS A 130 9.41 -2.54 9.69
CA LYS A 130 8.62 -3.64 10.24
C LYS A 130 7.25 -3.12 10.64
N CYS A 131 6.24 -3.99 10.61
CA CYS A 131 4.89 -3.66 11.06
C CYS A 131 4.39 -4.66 12.09
N ILE A 132 3.77 -4.15 13.17
CA ILE A 132 3.00 -4.93 14.13
C ILE A 132 1.62 -4.28 14.23
N PHE A 133 0.60 -5.01 13.83
CA PHE A 133 -0.78 -4.53 13.91
C PHE A 133 -1.56 -5.31 14.95
N THR A 134 -2.28 -4.58 15.79
CA THR A 134 -3.25 -5.18 16.70
C THR A 134 -4.65 -5.01 16.13
N THR A 135 -5.45 -6.05 16.18
CA THR A 135 -6.80 -6.07 15.63
C THR A 135 -7.75 -6.86 16.52
N THR A 136 -9.02 -6.88 16.20
CA THR A 136 -10.01 -7.63 16.98
C THR A 136 -10.32 -8.98 16.35
N ASP A 137 -10.82 -9.92 17.16
CA ASP A 137 -11.26 -11.25 16.75
C ASP A 137 -12.52 -11.25 15.84
N LYS A 138 -13.17 -10.09 15.68
CA LYS A 138 -14.26 -9.89 14.70
C LYS A 138 -13.75 -9.62 13.29
N GLN A 139 -12.45 -9.40 13.11
CA GLN A 139 -11.88 -9.10 11.80
C GLN A 139 -11.87 -10.36 10.92
N SER A 140 -12.18 -10.20 9.64
CA SER A 140 -12.17 -11.33 8.72
C SER A 140 -10.75 -11.89 8.54
N PRO A 141 -10.62 -13.23 8.45
CA PRO A 141 -9.31 -13.87 8.23
C PRO A 141 -8.57 -13.33 7.02
N GLU A 142 -9.28 -13.04 5.91
CA GLU A 142 -8.69 -12.56 4.66
C GLU A 142 -7.98 -11.22 4.84
N LYS A 143 -8.50 -10.33 5.70
CA LYS A 143 -7.85 -9.04 5.99
C LYS A 143 -6.59 -9.24 6.83
N ILE A 144 -6.61 -10.17 7.77
CA ILE A 144 -5.45 -10.54 8.58
C ILE A 144 -4.38 -11.15 7.69
N ASP A 145 -4.76 -12.06 6.81
CA ASP A 145 -3.84 -12.74 5.90
C ASP A 145 -3.24 -11.78 4.87
N ALA A 146 -4.02 -10.81 4.39
CA ALA A 146 -3.52 -9.76 3.53
C ALA A 146 -2.42 -8.91 4.21
N LEU A 147 -2.60 -8.52 5.46
CA LEU A 147 -1.57 -7.79 6.21
C LEU A 147 -0.29 -8.63 6.40
N LYS A 148 -0.45 -9.93 6.73
CA LYS A 148 0.68 -10.86 6.85
C LYS A 148 1.42 -11.06 5.53
N ALA A 149 0.70 -11.07 4.40
CA ALA A 149 1.29 -11.19 3.06
C ALA A 149 2.25 -10.03 2.73
N PHE A 150 2.01 -8.83 3.31
CA PHE A 150 2.94 -7.70 3.24
C PHE A 150 4.05 -7.73 4.31
N GLY A 151 4.15 -8.82 5.08
CA GLY A 151 5.21 -9.01 6.08
C GLY A 151 4.87 -8.44 7.47
N ALA A 152 3.62 -8.04 7.72
CA ALA A 152 3.21 -7.55 9.03
C ALA A 152 2.99 -8.71 10.02
N GLU A 153 3.38 -8.49 11.27
CA GLU A 153 2.91 -9.28 12.39
C GLU A 153 1.53 -8.79 12.80
N VAL A 154 0.57 -9.70 13.02
CA VAL A 154 -0.80 -9.34 13.40
C VAL A 154 -1.18 -10.05 14.70
N ILE A 155 -1.50 -9.25 15.72
CA ILE A 155 -1.93 -9.71 17.04
C ILE A 155 -3.44 -9.54 17.15
N VAL A 156 -4.14 -10.64 17.36
CA VAL A 156 -5.60 -10.64 17.51
C VAL A 156 -5.97 -10.51 18.97
N CYS A 157 -6.76 -9.49 19.28
CA CYS A 157 -7.23 -9.13 20.62
C CYS A 157 -8.74 -9.38 20.75
N PRO A 158 -9.26 -9.60 21.97
CA PRO A 158 -10.69 -9.78 22.17
C PRO A 158 -11.46 -8.48 21.87
N THR A 159 -12.66 -8.64 21.25
CA THR A 159 -13.54 -7.50 20.96
C THR A 159 -14.38 -7.09 22.18
N ASN A 160 -14.78 -8.04 23.02
CA ASN A 160 -15.71 -7.82 24.13
C ASN A 160 -14.98 -7.35 25.39
N VAL A 161 -14.21 -6.29 25.27
CA VAL A 161 -13.49 -5.64 26.38
C VAL A 161 -13.55 -4.12 26.21
N ASP A 162 -13.47 -3.38 27.31
CA ASP A 162 -13.43 -1.93 27.28
C ASP A 162 -12.13 -1.43 26.60
N PRO A 163 -12.13 -0.24 25.99
CA PRO A 163 -10.93 0.33 25.34
C PRO A 163 -9.72 0.43 26.27
N GLU A 164 -9.93 0.70 27.56
CA GLU A 164 -8.89 0.78 28.60
C GLU A 164 -8.45 -0.59 29.14
N ASP A 165 -9.16 -1.67 28.81
CA ASP A 165 -8.76 -3.02 29.22
C ASP A 165 -7.37 -3.34 28.67
N PRO A 166 -6.43 -3.87 29.47
CA PRO A 166 -5.09 -4.22 29.00
C PRO A 166 -5.06 -5.19 27.83
N ARG A 167 -6.15 -5.93 27.59
CA ARG A 167 -6.30 -6.88 26.47
C ARG A 167 -6.87 -6.22 25.22
N SER A 168 -7.33 -4.98 25.29
CA SER A 168 -7.86 -4.26 24.13
C SER A 168 -6.76 -4.05 23.09
N TYR A 169 -7.12 -4.05 21.80
CA TYR A 169 -6.15 -3.84 20.74
C TYR A 169 -5.47 -2.46 20.82
N TYR A 170 -6.12 -1.47 21.41
CA TYR A 170 -5.52 -0.15 21.69
C TYR A 170 -4.46 -0.22 22.77
N SER A 171 -4.79 -0.87 23.92
CA SER A 171 -3.86 -1.01 25.04
C SER A 171 -2.66 -1.87 24.69
N VAL A 172 -2.88 -2.97 23.94
CA VAL A 172 -1.81 -3.84 23.45
C VAL A 172 -0.88 -3.06 22.51
N ALA A 173 -1.41 -2.28 21.53
CA ALA A 173 -0.59 -1.45 20.67
C ALA A 173 0.25 -0.42 21.46
N SER A 174 -0.35 0.21 22.47
CA SER A 174 0.32 1.20 23.31
C SER A 174 1.42 0.57 24.17
N LYS A 175 1.19 -0.64 24.69
CA LYS A 175 2.18 -1.42 25.44
C LYS A 175 3.37 -1.81 24.55
N LEU A 176 3.11 -2.34 23.35
CA LEU A 176 4.14 -2.71 22.40
C LEU A 176 5.04 -1.50 22.01
N LYS A 177 4.44 -0.32 21.87
CA LYS A 177 5.19 0.91 21.62
C LYS A 177 6.19 1.22 22.75
N GLN A 178 5.86 0.89 23.99
CA GLN A 178 6.75 1.11 25.15
C GLN A 178 7.85 0.04 25.25
N GLU A 179 7.54 -1.20 24.88
CA GLU A 179 8.43 -2.34 25.02
C GLU A 179 9.41 -2.53 23.86
N ILE A 180 9.01 -2.12 22.64
CA ILE A 180 9.84 -2.33 21.44
C ILE A 180 10.70 -1.09 21.19
N PRO A 181 12.03 -1.20 21.30
CA PRO A 181 12.94 -0.12 20.93
C PRO A 181 12.81 0.26 19.46
N ASN A 182 13.04 1.53 19.13
CA ASN A 182 12.94 2.07 17.77
C ASN A 182 11.58 1.75 17.12
N SER A 183 10.50 1.91 17.90
CA SER A 183 9.14 1.76 17.39
C SER A 183 8.40 3.11 17.40
N TRP A 184 7.44 3.23 16.49
CA TRP A 184 6.55 4.36 16.37
C TRP A 184 5.11 3.88 16.22
N LYS A 185 4.19 4.45 16.99
CA LYS A 185 2.75 4.20 16.87
C LYS A 185 2.14 5.25 15.95
N ALA A 186 1.46 4.83 14.90
CA ALA A 186 0.91 5.74 13.90
C ALA A 186 -0.25 6.58 14.46
N ASP A 187 -1.06 5.98 15.32
CA ASP A 187 -2.12 6.65 16.10
C ASP A 187 -3.13 7.40 15.22
N GLN A 188 -3.71 6.67 14.28
CA GLN A 188 -4.49 7.23 13.16
C GLN A 188 -5.61 8.19 13.58
N TYR A 189 -6.17 8.05 14.78
CA TYR A 189 -7.28 8.87 15.25
C TYR A 189 -6.84 10.24 15.77
N ASP A 190 -5.64 10.33 16.36
CA ASP A 190 -5.12 11.54 16.99
C ASP A 190 -4.02 12.21 16.14
N ASN A 191 -3.44 11.50 15.18
CA ASN A 191 -2.37 11.99 14.34
C ASN A 191 -2.91 12.98 13.29
N LEU A 192 -2.54 14.25 13.42
CA LEU A 192 -2.97 15.32 12.53
C LEU A 192 -2.51 15.14 11.08
N SER A 193 -1.48 14.36 10.83
CA SER A 193 -1.04 14.02 9.46
C SER A 193 -2.12 13.29 8.66
N ASN A 194 -3.06 12.60 9.35
CA ASN A 194 -4.22 11.99 8.72
C ASN A 194 -5.08 13.06 8.00
N SER A 195 -5.52 14.08 8.70
CA SER A 195 -6.33 15.17 8.10
C SER A 195 -5.50 16.01 7.12
N ALA A 196 -4.21 16.25 7.42
CA ALA A 196 -3.31 16.98 6.55
C ALA A 196 -3.11 16.29 5.19
N ALA A 197 -3.08 14.96 5.15
CA ALA A 197 -3.02 14.18 3.91
C ALA A 197 -4.21 14.48 2.99
N GLN A 198 -5.43 14.51 3.54
CA GLN A 198 -6.64 14.79 2.78
C GLN A 198 -6.70 16.23 2.30
N TYR A 199 -6.28 17.16 3.15
CA TYR A 199 -6.25 18.59 2.81
C TYR A 199 -5.24 18.88 1.69
N ALA A 200 -4.10 18.20 1.70
CA ALA A 200 -3.03 18.42 0.72
C ALA A 200 -3.23 17.66 -0.61
N SER A 201 -4.01 16.59 -0.64
CA SER A 201 -4.16 15.73 -1.83
C SER A 201 -5.61 15.57 -2.27
N THR A 202 -6.44 14.86 -1.51
CA THR A 202 -7.82 14.54 -1.91
C THR A 202 -8.68 15.79 -2.17
N GLY A 203 -8.51 16.82 -1.34
CA GLY A 203 -9.27 18.08 -1.48
C GLY A 203 -8.94 18.85 -2.77
N PRO A 204 -7.66 19.08 -3.11
CA PRO A 204 -7.28 19.77 -4.35
C PRO A 204 -7.59 19.00 -5.62
N GLU A 205 -7.57 17.66 -5.59
CA GLU A 205 -7.90 16.79 -6.73
C GLU A 205 -9.39 16.83 -7.10
#